data_5c82f3d5cb30011d70a7dfae75189e9c
#
_entry.id   5c82f3d5cb30011d70a7dfae75189e9c
#
_cell.length_a   1.000
_cell.length_b   1.000
_cell.length_c   1.000
_cell.angle_alpha   90.00
_cell.angle_beta   90.00
_cell.angle_gamma   90.00
#
_symmetry.space_group_name_H-M   'P 1'
#
loop_
_entity.id
_entity.type
_entity.pdbx_description
1 polymer ?
#
loop_
_entity_poly.entity_id
_entity_poly.type
_entity_poly.pdbx_seq_one_letter_code
_entity_poly.pdbx_strand_id
1 'polypeptide(L)'
;MFGCGNNLKTTTKYNTTMSLKLEVDSICIPLDSLSLPVYPSASFVYSNNEHTYLYAFNTKTWSIDVFNLNNRLIEKHIVLNREGANGVPYIKALQVLSPDSLVCFDDSGFFILNANGNIICKEVIRYTASDCVGNLELGEFTQPFYDIKKGIIYGNFITSKEPYPYPDGQELFAAYHVKTQKWKLLPVYLPSFMEKYWRNLGQNNHLNMWISDGFICYNFTCLSDIFVYDISKQSNTTAGGQSRMVKSDVFLYKGDCNNEKAKWQHWVDKPIFYSPIYDKYRKLYYRIQLGEFRDHFYEESTPYDKKIVLSVFNEKLEMISEFRLDKI
;
A
#
# COMPACT_ATOMS: atom_id res chain seq x y z
N MET A 1 -40.17 -2.66 -6.61
CA MET A 1 -38.90 -3.10 -7.25
C MET A 1 -38.28 -1.89 -7.94
N PHE A 2 -37.37 -1.19 -7.27
CA PHE A 2 -36.59 -0.12 -7.89
C PHE A 2 -35.19 -0.61 -8.03
N GLY A 3 -34.82 -1.02 -9.24
CA GLY A 3 -33.46 -1.31 -9.62
C GLY A 3 -32.68 -0.01 -9.76
N CYS A 4 -32.08 0.48 -8.68
CA CYS A 4 -31.05 1.50 -8.78
C CYS A 4 -29.77 0.83 -9.32
N GLY A 5 -29.72 0.64 -10.63
CA GLY A 5 -28.49 0.36 -11.36
C GLY A 5 -27.64 1.62 -11.46
N ASN A 6 -27.18 2.14 -10.34
CA ASN A 6 -26.09 3.12 -10.38
C ASN A 6 -24.83 2.36 -10.76
N ASN A 7 -24.25 2.69 -11.90
CA ASN A 7 -22.95 2.22 -12.34
C ASN A 7 -21.89 2.68 -11.32
N LEU A 8 -21.73 1.89 -10.25
CA LEU A 8 -20.77 2.12 -9.16
C LEU A 8 -19.32 1.86 -9.60
N LYS A 9 -19.12 1.47 -10.85
CA LYS A 9 -17.84 1.02 -11.37
C LYS A 9 -17.52 1.65 -12.71
N THR A 10 -16.30 2.08 -12.86
CA THR A 10 -15.78 2.52 -14.15
C THR A 10 -15.54 1.31 -15.05
N THR A 11 -15.96 1.38 -16.30
CA THR A 11 -15.76 0.28 -17.24
C THR A 11 -14.28 0.04 -17.49
N THR A 12 -13.85 -1.21 -17.34
CA THR A 12 -12.48 -1.61 -17.65
C THR A 12 -12.26 -1.55 -19.16
N LYS A 13 -11.22 -0.83 -19.57
CA LYS A 13 -10.74 -0.85 -20.94
C LYS A 13 -9.72 -1.96 -21.11
N TYR A 14 -9.87 -2.76 -22.14
CA TYR A 14 -8.96 -3.85 -22.48
C TYR A 14 -8.13 -3.47 -23.71
N ASN A 15 -6.82 -3.63 -23.60
CA ASN A 15 -5.91 -3.52 -24.71
C ASN A 15 -5.72 -4.91 -25.35
N THR A 16 -6.31 -5.10 -26.52
CA THR A 16 -6.26 -6.39 -27.26
C THR A 16 -5.07 -6.51 -28.20
N THR A 17 -4.28 -5.46 -28.35
CA THR A 17 -3.12 -5.44 -29.26
C THR A 17 -1.84 -5.97 -28.62
N MET A 18 -1.83 -6.10 -27.27
CA MET A 18 -0.71 -6.62 -26.51
C MET A 18 -1.08 -7.99 -25.91
N SER A 19 -0.17 -8.92 -25.98
CA SER A 19 -0.26 -10.23 -25.31
C SER A 19 0.99 -10.44 -24.49
N LEU A 20 0.80 -10.81 -23.22
CA LEU A 20 1.89 -11.10 -22.30
C LEU A 20 1.85 -12.58 -21.94
N LYS A 21 3.03 -13.18 -21.78
CA LYS A 21 3.23 -14.50 -21.19
C LYS A 21 3.77 -14.29 -19.78
N LEU A 22 3.19 -14.98 -18.83
CA LEU A 22 3.73 -15.05 -17.47
C LEU A 22 4.74 -16.20 -17.41
N GLU A 23 5.95 -15.88 -16.99
CA GLU A 23 6.96 -16.85 -16.59
C GLU A 23 7.22 -16.63 -15.10
N VAL A 24 7.25 -17.71 -14.33
CA VAL A 24 7.49 -17.67 -12.89
C VAL A 24 8.86 -18.27 -12.63
N ASP A 25 9.67 -17.51 -11.93
CA ASP A 25 10.93 -17.95 -11.37
C ASP A 25 10.90 -17.75 -9.85
N SER A 26 11.74 -18.45 -9.14
CA SER A 26 11.89 -18.35 -7.70
C SER A 26 13.30 -17.88 -7.33
N ILE A 27 13.36 -17.01 -6.34
CA ILE A 27 14.63 -16.59 -5.72
C ILE A 27 14.72 -17.27 -4.36
N CYS A 28 15.63 -18.25 -4.24
CA CYS A 28 15.92 -18.87 -2.96
C CYS A 28 17.16 -18.21 -2.36
N ILE A 29 17.02 -17.68 -1.14
CA ILE A 29 18.12 -17.07 -0.38
C ILE A 29 18.32 -17.91 0.88
N PRO A 30 19.54 -18.49 1.09
CA PRO A 30 19.85 -19.17 2.33
C PRO A 30 19.78 -18.18 3.50
N LEU A 31 18.98 -18.51 4.51
CA LEU A 31 18.88 -17.71 5.73
C LEU A 31 19.94 -18.15 6.74
N ASP A 32 20.48 -17.20 7.48
CA ASP A 32 21.32 -17.47 8.64
C ASP A 32 20.51 -17.50 9.94
N SER A 33 21.20 -17.66 11.08
CA SER A 33 20.57 -17.73 12.40
C SER A 33 19.97 -16.40 12.88
N LEU A 34 20.31 -15.30 12.26
CA LEU A 34 19.83 -13.95 12.60
C LEU A 34 18.60 -13.54 11.83
N SER A 35 18.42 -14.10 10.64
CA SER A 35 17.33 -13.76 9.74
C SER A 35 15.98 -14.38 10.16
N LEU A 36 14.90 -13.76 9.69
CA LEU A 36 13.55 -14.29 9.86
C LEU A 36 13.10 -15.02 8.58
N PRO A 37 12.31 -16.10 8.69
CA PRO A 37 11.70 -16.73 7.53
C PRO A 37 10.56 -15.90 6.94
N VAL A 38 9.97 -15.00 7.73
CA VAL A 38 8.90 -14.08 7.34
C VAL A 38 9.15 -12.74 8.02
N TYR A 39 9.03 -11.65 7.26
CA TYR A 39 9.16 -10.28 7.76
C TYR A 39 7.77 -9.64 7.83
N PRO A 40 7.15 -9.58 9.04
CA PRO A 40 5.76 -9.12 9.20
C PRO A 40 5.63 -7.60 9.20
N SER A 41 6.73 -6.87 9.12
CA SER A 41 6.76 -5.40 9.20
C SER A 41 7.41 -4.77 7.97
N ALA A 42 7.84 -3.53 8.10
CA ALA A 42 8.35 -2.71 7.02
C ALA A 42 9.41 -3.40 6.14
N SER A 43 9.18 -3.39 4.85
CA SER A 43 10.14 -3.83 3.84
C SER A 43 10.13 -2.89 2.63
N PHE A 44 11.24 -2.86 1.90
CA PHE A 44 11.37 -2.03 0.70
C PHE A 44 12.32 -2.69 -0.31
N VAL A 45 11.92 -2.70 -1.57
CA VAL A 45 12.78 -3.15 -2.67
C VAL A 45 13.48 -1.94 -3.28
N TYR A 46 14.80 -1.95 -3.26
CA TYR A 46 15.65 -0.93 -3.85
C TYR A 46 16.46 -1.51 -5.01
N SER A 47 16.44 -0.84 -6.16
CA SER A 47 17.25 -1.22 -7.31
C SER A 47 18.14 -0.05 -7.73
N ASN A 48 19.39 -0.33 -7.97
CA ASN A 48 20.32 0.52 -8.69
C ASN A 48 20.61 -0.08 -10.08
N ASN A 49 21.60 0.46 -10.79
CA ASN A 49 21.92 -0.02 -12.14
C ASN A 49 22.51 -1.44 -12.16
N GLU A 50 23.00 -1.96 -11.05
CA GLU A 50 23.74 -3.23 -10.97
C GLU A 50 22.96 -4.30 -10.23
N HIS A 51 22.31 -3.93 -9.11
CA HIS A 51 21.70 -4.88 -8.20
C HIS A 51 20.33 -4.45 -7.70
N THR A 52 19.53 -5.44 -7.34
CA THR A 52 18.26 -5.28 -6.64
C THR A 52 18.39 -5.86 -5.24
N TYR A 53 17.98 -5.08 -4.24
CA TYR A 53 18.05 -5.43 -2.84
C TYR A 53 16.65 -5.39 -2.22
N LEU A 54 16.39 -6.34 -1.32
CA LEU A 54 15.28 -6.27 -0.39
C LEU A 54 15.82 -5.85 0.98
N TYR A 55 15.32 -4.74 1.49
CA TYR A 55 15.53 -4.28 2.87
C TYR A 55 14.32 -4.67 3.68
N ALA A 56 14.50 -5.34 4.82
CA ALA A 56 13.39 -5.79 5.65
C ALA A 56 13.70 -5.61 7.14
N PHE A 57 12.78 -5.01 7.88
CA PHE A 57 12.96 -4.80 9.32
C PHE A 57 12.76 -6.10 10.09
N ASN A 58 13.81 -6.52 10.77
CA ASN A 58 13.85 -7.69 11.60
C ASN A 58 13.55 -7.33 13.06
N THR A 59 12.36 -7.65 13.52
CA THR A 59 11.88 -7.32 14.86
C THR A 59 12.54 -8.17 15.96
N LYS A 60 13.09 -9.33 15.61
CA LYS A 60 13.74 -10.24 16.55
C LYS A 60 15.13 -9.72 16.96
N THR A 61 15.94 -9.36 15.97
CA THR A 61 17.32 -8.88 16.17
C THR A 61 17.42 -7.37 16.26
N TRP A 62 16.35 -6.66 15.94
CA TRP A 62 16.29 -5.21 15.84
C TRP A 62 17.31 -4.69 14.84
N SER A 63 17.19 -5.20 13.62
CA SER A 63 18.07 -4.87 12.50
C SER A 63 17.26 -4.61 11.25
N ILE A 64 17.89 -4.03 10.24
CA ILE A 64 17.38 -4.07 8.87
C ILE A 64 18.24 -5.06 8.11
N ASP A 65 17.64 -6.18 7.73
CA ASP A 65 18.29 -7.22 6.96
C ASP A 65 18.27 -6.84 5.48
N VAL A 66 19.41 -6.93 4.81
CA VAL A 66 19.61 -6.55 3.42
C VAL A 66 19.91 -7.79 2.59
N PHE A 67 19.01 -8.13 1.71
CA PHE A 67 19.12 -9.28 0.81
C PHE A 67 19.49 -8.81 -0.60
N ASN A 68 20.57 -9.32 -1.15
CA ASN A 68 20.89 -9.12 -2.56
C ASN A 68 20.15 -10.16 -3.41
N LEU A 69 19.15 -9.71 -4.15
CA LEU A 69 18.27 -10.61 -4.92
C LEU A 69 18.97 -11.16 -6.16
N ASN A 70 19.97 -10.48 -6.71
CA ASN A 70 20.73 -10.95 -7.86
C ASN A 70 21.72 -12.05 -7.46
N ASN A 71 22.42 -11.84 -6.36
CA ASN A 71 23.44 -12.80 -5.85
C ASN A 71 22.78 -13.89 -4.96
N ARG A 72 21.50 -13.74 -4.61
CA ARG A 72 20.73 -14.68 -3.79
C ARG A 72 21.38 -14.92 -2.42
N LEU A 73 21.81 -13.87 -1.76
CA LEU A 73 22.47 -13.93 -0.46
C LEU A 73 22.04 -12.79 0.46
N ILE A 74 22.29 -12.98 1.75
CA ILE A 74 22.20 -11.91 2.75
C ILE A 74 23.46 -11.06 2.60
N GLU A 75 23.27 -9.78 2.28
CA GLU A 75 24.37 -8.84 2.09
C GLU A 75 24.90 -8.36 3.44
N LYS A 76 24.01 -7.96 4.34
CA LYS A 76 24.32 -7.48 5.68
C LYS A 76 23.11 -7.38 6.59
N HIS A 77 23.38 -7.26 7.90
CA HIS A 77 22.41 -6.85 8.92
C HIS A 77 22.81 -5.47 9.44
N ILE A 78 21.97 -4.48 9.23
CA ILE A 78 22.15 -3.14 9.79
C ILE A 78 21.55 -3.15 11.20
N VAL A 79 22.41 -3.37 12.20
CA VAL A 79 21.98 -3.45 13.60
C VAL A 79 21.54 -2.08 14.10
N LEU A 80 20.40 -2.03 14.77
CA LEU A 80 19.79 -0.82 15.30
C LEU A 80 19.87 -0.83 16.83
N ASN A 81 20.10 0.33 17.42
CA ASN A 81 20.00 0.49 18.86
C ASN A 81 18.52 0.56 19.28
N ARG A 82 18.11 -0.19 20.30
CA ARG A 82 16.74 -0.11 20.85
C ARG A 82 16.55 1.09 21.77
N GLU A 83 17.61 1.50 22.45
CA GLU A 83 17.57 2.49 23.53
C GLU A 83 18.66 3.53 23.37
N GLY A 84 18.55 4.61 24.18
CA GLY A 84 19.53 5.70 24.21
C GLY A 84 19.27 6.77 23.14
N ALA A 85 20.22 7.69 22.99
CA ALA A 85 20.08 8.85 22.10
C ALA A 85 19.91 8.47 20.61
N ASN A 86 20.46 7.31 20.21
CA ASN A 86 20.32 6.72 18.88
C ASN A 86 19.30 5.56 18.86
N GLY A 87 18.42 5.47 19.87
CA GLY A 87 17.39 4.46 19.93
C GLY A 87 16.41 4.59 18.78
N VAL A 88 16.29 3.52 17.98
CA VAL A 88 15.37 3.41 16.84
C VAL A 88 14.08 2.78 17.34
N PRO A 89 12.94 3.46 17.19
CA PRO A 89 11.64 2.90 17.56
C PRO A 89 11.21 1.78 16.61
N TYR A 90 10.03 1.23 16.83
CA TYR A 90 9.45 0.23 15.91
C TYR A 90 9.20 0.85 14.54
N ILE A 91 9.80 0.28 13.50
CA ILE A 91 9.69 0.76 12.13
C ILE A 91 8.39 0.22 11.52
N LYS A 92 7.47 1.11 11.18
CA LYS A 92 6.19 0.78 10.52
C LYS A 92 6.25 0.85 9.00
N ALA A 93 7.06 1.78 8.47
CA ALA A 93 7.32 1.88 7.04
C ALA A 93 8.79 2.22 6.80
N LEU A 94 9.32 1.76 5.68
CA LEU A 94 10.71 1.88 5.29
C LEU A 94 10.79 2.33 3.83
N GLN A 95 11.68 3.26 3.54
CA GLN A 95 12.05 3.66 2.19
C GLN A 95 13.57 3.79 2.09
N VAL A 96 14.15 3.20 1.05
CA VAL A 96 15.57 3.32 0.76
C VAL A 96 15.79 4.46 -0.22
N LEU A 97 16.54 5.48 0.18
CA LEU A 97 16.92 6.62 -0.66
C LEU A 97 18.20 6.32 -1.44
N SER A 98 19.15 5.67 -0.78
CA SER A 98 20.40 5.19 -1.33
C SER A 98 20.92 4.03 -0.46
N PRO A 99 21.94 3.28 -0.86
CA PRO A 99 22.56 2.26 0.00
C PRO A 99 23.03 2.78 1.36
N ASP A 100 23.28 4.08 1.46
CA ASP A 100 23.77 4.75 2.67
C ASP A 100 22.72 5.58 3.40
N SER A 101 21.48 5.57 2.95
CA SER A 101 20.43 6.42 3.52
C SER A 101 19.06 5.77 3.45
N LEU A 102 18.47 5.54 4.62
CA LEU A 102 17.17 4.90 4.79
C LEU A 102 16.23 5.86 5.51
N VAL A 103 15.02 6.02 5.02
CA VAL A 103 13.94 6.73 5.74
C VAL A 103 13.05 5.70 6.41
N CYS A 104 12.84 5.86 7.69
CA CYS A 104 11.98 5.02 8.49
C CYS A 104 10.89 5.85 9.13
N PHE A 105 9.68 5.32 9.16
CA PHE A 105 8.52 5.97 9.76
C PHE A 105 8.06 5.20 10.99
N ASP A 106 7.67 5.92 12.02
CA ASP A 106 7.02 5.44 13.24
C ASP A 106 5.74 6.25 13.55
N ASP A 107 5.08 5.94 14.66
CA ASP A 107 3.86 6.65 15.08
C ASP A 107 4.08 8.14 15.40
N SER A 108 5.31 8.57 15.59
CA SER A 108 5.64 9.95 15.98
C SER A 108 6.14 10.81 14.84
N GLY A 109 6.60 10.19 13.74
CA GLY A 109 7.16 10.90 12.62
C GLY A 109 8.03 10.06 11.72
N PHE A 110 9.19 10.57 11.38
CA PHE A 110 10.19 9.84 10.59
C PHE A 110 11.61 10.12 11.07
N PHE A 111 12.50 9.23 10.73
CA PHE A 111 13.93 9.39 10.95
C PHE A 111 14.71 8.84 9.77
N ILE A 112 15.92 9.37 9.59
CA ILE A 112 16.85 8.93 8.54
C ILE A 112 18.01 8.21 9.21
N LEU A 113 18.28 6.99 8.75
CA LEU A 113 19.41 6.19 9.16
C LEU A 113 20.52 6.25 8.11
N ASN A 114 21.76 6.22 8.57
CA ASN A 114 22.90 5.93 7.69
C ASN A 114 23.08 4.41 7.49
N ALA A 115 24.07 4.02 6.67
CA ALA A 115 24.38 2.61 6.37
C ALA A 115 24.76 1.76 7.60
N ASN A 116 25.12 2.39 8.72
CA ASN A 116 25.49 1.73 9.98
C ASN A 116 24.32 1.67 10.99
N GLY A 117 23.12 2.10 10.61
CA GLY A 117 21.95 2.09 11.49
C GLY A 117 21.90 3.25 12.49
N ASN A 118 22.75 4.26 12.36
CA ASN A 118 22.72 5.44 13.23
C ASN A 118 21.72 6.48 12.70
N ILE A 119 20.95 7.08 13.60
CA ILE A 119 20.04 8.17 13.27
C ILE A 119 20.86 9.41 12.92
N ILE A 120 20.70 9.93 11.70
CA ILE A 120 21.32 11.18 11.23
C ILE A 120 20.32 12.33 11.17
N CYS A 121 19.03 12.04 11.16
CA CYS A 121 17.96 13.02 11.22
C CYS A 121 16.75 12.37 11.89
N LYS A 122 16.08 13.11 12.77
CA LYS A 122 14.80 12.69 13.38
C LYS A 122 13.86 13.87 13.42
N GLU A 123 12.69 13.69 12.84
CA GLU A 123 11.63 14.70 12.78
C GLU A 123 10.36 14.14 13.38
N VAL A 124 9.82 14.85 14.35
CA VAL A 124 8.48 14.58 14.87
C VAL A 124 7.47 15.28 13.97
N ILE A 125 6.58 14.53 13.37
CA ILE A 125 5.48 15.12 12.60
C ILE A 125 4.45 15.65 13.58
N ARG A 126 4.43 16.97 13.75
CA ARG A 126 3.51 17.64 14.67
C ARG A 126 2.26 18.08 13.93
N TYR A 127 1.13 17.82 14.54
CA TYR A 127 -0.16 18.31 14.09
C TYR A 127 -0.47 19.59 14.84
N THR A 128 -0.57 20.70 14.12
CA THR A 128 -1.01 21.96 14.73
C THR A 128 -2.53 22.01 14.70
N ALA A 129 -3.14 22.31 15.83
CA ALA A 129 -4.60 22.36 15.99
C ALA A 129 -5.30 23.40 15.09
N SER A 130 -4.54 24.31 14.46
CA SER A 130 -5.07 25.36 13.59
C SER A 130 -5.23 24.94 12.12
N ASP A 131 -4.38 24.02 11.63
CA ASP A 131 -4.29 23.76 10.19
C ASP A 131 -4.90 22.40 9.80
N CYS A 132 -4.58 21.33 10.53
CA CYS A 132 -5.12 19.99 10.30
C CYS A 132 -5.15 19.20 11.59
N VAL A 133 -6.27 18.59 11.92
CA VAL A 133 -6.38 17.64 13.04
C VAL A 133 -6.39 16.24 12.45
N GLY A 134 -5.23 15.57 12.40
CA GLY A 134 -5.14 14.22 11.87
C GLY A 134 -3.69 13.70 11.81
N ASN A 135 -3.55 12.49 11.30
CA ASN A 135 -2.29 11.75 11.23
C ASN A 135 -2.04 11.21 9.82
N LEU A 136 -0.76 10.97 9.49
CA LEU A 136 -0.46 10.02 8.42
C LEU A 136 -0.77 8.62 8.91
N GLU A 137 -1.53 7.88 8.12
CA GLU A 137 -1.75 6.47 8.38
C GLU A 137 -0.50 5.68 7.99
N LEU A 138 -0.01 4.88 8.92
CA LEU A 138 1.12 3.98 8.73
C LEU A 138 0.62 2.55 8.80
N GLY A 139 0.33 1.98 7.66
CA GLY A 139 -0.18 0.63 7.55
C GLY A 139 0.54 -0.18 6.48
N GLU A 140 0.23 -1.45 6.45
CA GLU A 140 0.76 -2.41 5.48
C GLU A 140 0.52 -1.96 4.03
N PHE A 141 -0.59 -1.26 3.81
CA PHE A 141 -1.07 -0.85 2.48
C PHE A 141 -1.06 0.67 2.26
N THR A 142 -0.61 1.46 3.26
CA THR A 142 -0.63 2.92 3.25
C THR A 142 0.73 3.51 3.63
N GLN A 143 1.79 3.00 3.00
CA GLN A 143 3.14 3.47 3.29
C GLN A 143 3.37 4.89 2.77
N PRO A 144 3.83 5.83 3.61
CA PRO A 144 4.19 7.17 3.16
C PRO A 144 5.42 7.15 2.26
N PHE A 145 5.56 8.18 1.45
CA PHE A 145 6.67 8.36 0.53
C PHE A 145 7.35 9.70 0.76
N TYR A 146 8.66 9.68 0.98
CA TYR A 146 9.48 10.88 1.10
C TYR A 146 10.13 11.23 -0.24
N ASP A 147 9.67 12.32 -0.86
CA ASP A 147 10.35 12.95 -2.00
C ASP A 147 11.49 13.81 -1.45
N ILE A 148 12.70 13.22 -1.38
CA ILE A 148 13.88 13.90 -0.82
C ILE A 148 14.26 15.14 -1.63
N LYS A 149 14.02 15.15 -2.95
CA LYS A 149 14.37 16.29 -3.82
C LYS A 149 13.52 17.51 -3.50
N LYS A 150 12.27 17.29 -3.14
CA LYS A 150 11.33 18.36 -2.76
C LYS A 150 11.29 18.61 -1.25
N GLY A 151 11.79 17.69 -0.43
CA GLY A 151 11.67 17.74 1.03
C GLY A 151 10.21 17.57 1.47
N ILE A 152 9.44 16.72 0.79
CA ILE A 152 8.01 16.53 1.03
C ILE A 152 7.72 15.06 1.30
N ILE A 153 6.96 14.79 2.37
CA ILE A 153 6.39 13.48 2.66
C ILE A 153 4.94 13.48 2.20
N TYR A 154 4.58 12.52 1.36
CA TYR A 154 3.22 12.24 0.92
C TYR A 154 2.70 11.00 1.64
N GLY A 155 1.43 11.02 2.02
CA GLY A 155 0.80 9.85 2.61
C GLY A 155 -0.71 9.97 2.75
N ASN A 156 -1.34 8.87 3.14
CA ASN A 156 -2.73 8.85 3.49
C ASN A 156 -2.93 9.64 4.80
N PHE A 157 -3.92 10.52 4.81
CA PHE A 157 -4.21 11.39 5.94
C PHE A 157 -5.55 11.00 6.55
N ILE A 158 -5.52 10.60 7.81
CA ILE A 158 -6.71 10.33 8.59
C ILE A 158 -6.91 11.42 9.64
N THR A 159 -8.13 11.90 9.74
CA THR A 159 -8.53 12.89 10.75
C THR A 159 -9.01 12.21 12.03
N SER A 160 -8.82 12.88 13.16
CA SER A 160 -9.44 12.49 14.42
C SER A 160 -10.88 13.00 14.58
N LYS A 161 -11.41 13.73 13.59
CA LYS A 161 -12.80 14.22 13.60
C LYS A 161 -13.78 13.11 13.24
N GLU A 162 -14.93 13.11 13.88
CA GLU A 162 -16.02 12.21 13.54
C GLU A 162 -16.78 12.69 12.26
N PRO A 163 -17.27 11.76 11.43
CA PRO A 163 -17.13 10.30 11.52
C PRO A 163 -15.75 9.82 11.09
N TYR A 164 -15.10 9.09 11.99
CA TYR A 164 -13.79 8.48 11.74
C TYR A 164 -13.89 7.31 10.72
N PRO A 165 -12.89 7.07 9.83
CA PRO A 165 -11.63 7.82 9.68
C PRO A 165 -11.71 9.00 8.70
N TYR A 166 -12.76 9.08 7.89
CA TYR A 166 -12.92 10.10 6.86
C TYR A 166 -14.32 10.72 6.95
N PRO A 167 -14.47 11.89 7.58
CA PRO A 167 -15.72 12.66 7.53
C PRO A 167 -16.01 13.13 6.11
N ASP A 168 -17.28 13.42 5.83
CA ASP A 168 -17.72 13.88 4.52
C ASP A 168 -16.90 15.08 4.04
N GLY A 169 -16.43 15.02 2.80
CA GLY A 169 -15.60 16.06 2.21
C GLY A 169 -14.16 16.12 2.73
N GLN A 170 -13.71 15.10 3.48
CA GLN A 170 -12.33 15.01 3.95
C GLN A 170 -11.40 14.59 2.81
N GLU A 171 -10.27 15.26 2.69
CA GLU A 171 -9.18 14.84 1.82
C GLU A 171 -8.51 13.56 2.33
N LEU A 172 -8.20 12.66 1.40
CA LEU A 172 -7.60 11.35 1.69
C LEU A 172 -6.08 11.41 1.88
N PHE A 173 -5.42 12.41 1.29
CA PHE A 173 -3.97 12.49 1.25
C PHE A 173 -3.47 13.87 1.66
N ALA A 174 -2.27 13.87 2.23
CA ALA A 174 -1.58 15.09 2.58
C ALA A 174 -0.13 15.07 2.12
N ALA A 175 0.41 16.26 1.96
CA ALA A 175 1.82 16.55 1.75
C ALA A 175 2.36 17.29 2.97
N TYR A 176 3.38 16.75 3.64
CA TYR A 176 4.08 17.39 4.73
C TYR A 176 5.41 17.95 4.26
N HIS A 177 5.58 19.27 4.34
CA HIS A 177 6.82 19.95 3.98
C HIS A 177 7.78 19.94 5.18
N VAL A 178 8.82 19.11 5.10
CA VAL A 178 9.76 18.89 6.22
C VAL A 178 10.40 20.19 6.69
N LYS A 179 10.94 21.00 5.78
CA LYS A 179 11.64 22.24 6.13
C LYS A 179 10.77 23.29 6.82
N THR A 180 9.51 23.41 6.43
CA THR A 180 8.58 24.41 6.96
C THR A 180 7.67 23.85 8.04
N GLN A 181 7.67 22.55 8.23
CA GLN A 181 6.78 21.79 9.13
C GLN A 181 5.29 22.08 8.88
N LYS A 182 4.92 22.29 7.62
CA LYS A 182 3.55 22.63 7.24
C LYS A 182 2.90 21.47 6.45
N TRP A 183 1.63 21.27 6.72
CA TRP A 183 0.77 20.38 5.99
C TRP A 183 0.10 21.10 4.83
N LYS A 184 -0.12 20.34 3.74
CA LYS A 184 -1.00 20.71 2.64
C LYS A 184 -1.85 19.49 2.32
N LEU A 185 -3.16 19.59 2.50
CA LEU A 185 -4.10 18.57 2.06
C LEU A 185 -4.16 18.56 0.53
N LEU A 186 -4.28 17.36 -0.03
CA LEU A 186 -4.38 17.18 -1.48
C LEU A 186 -5.85 17.03 -1.85
N PRO A 187 -6.33 17.65 -2.95
CA PRO A 187 -7.75 17.65 -3.33
C PRO A 187 -8.20 16.29 -3.89
N VAL A 188 -8.11 15.28 -3.06
CA VAL A 188 -8.51 13.90 -3.33
C VAL A 188 -9.47 13.47 -2.25
N TYR A 189 -10.71 13.18 -2.64
CA TYR A 189 -11.82 12.90 -1.74
C TYR A 189 -12.31 11.47 -1.88
N LEU A 190 -13.06 11.00 -0.89
CA LEU A 190 -13.78 9.74 -1.00
C LEU A 190 -14.70 9.77 -2.23
N PRO A 191 -14.75 8.68 -3.02
CA PRO A 191 -15.80 8.54 -4.01
C PRO A 191 -17.18 8.62 -3.34
N SER A 192 -18.15 9.29 -3.97
CA SER A 192 -19.50 9.52 -3.41
C SER A 192 -20.21 8.23 -2.98
N PHE A 193 -19.93 7.13 -3.65
CA PHE A 193 -20.37 5.80 -3.23
C PHE A 193 -19.81 5.42 -1.86
N MET A 194 -18.52 5.65 -1.63
CA MET A 194 -17.84 5.33 -0.36
C MET A 194 -18.39 6.20 0.77
N GLU A 195 -18.62 7.48 0.55
CA GLU A 195 -19.24 8.38 1.52
C GLU A 195 -20.59 7.84 2.00
N LYS A 196 -21.43 7.41 1.04
CA LYS A 196 -22.76 6.88 1.34
C LYS A 196 -22.77 5.56 2.09
N TYR A 197 -21.84 4.67 1.80
CA TYR A 197 -21.89 3.28 2.27
C TYR A 197 -20.71 2.90 3.19
N TRP A 198 -19.87 3.84 3.57
CA TRP A 198 -18.66 3.60 4.35
C TRP A 198 -18.87 2.68 5.54
N ARG A 199 -19.90 2.96 6.36
CA ARG A 199 -20.24 2.17 7.56
C ARG A 199 -20.77 0.77 7.24
N ASN A 200 -21.24 0.56 6.02
CA ASN A 200 -21.86 -0.68 5.58
C ASN A 200 -20.90 -1.57 4.76
N LEU A 201 -19.61 -1.29 4.77
CA LEU A 201 -18.61 -2.08 4.05
C LEU A 201 -17.92 -3.12 4.94
N GLY A 202 -18.23 -3.13 6.23
CA GLY A 202 -17.50 -3.94 7.20
C GLY A 202 -16.03 -3.47 7.29
N GLN A 203 -15.08 -4.39 7.12
CA GLN A 203 -13.65 -4.05 7.01
C GLN A 203 -13.16 -3.91 5.54
N ASN A 204 -14.08 -3.91 4.57
CA ASN A 204 -13.74 -3.79 3.15
C ASN A 204 -13.45 -2.34 2.69
N ASN A 205 -13.37 -1.41 3.60
CA ASN A 205 -13.16 0.00 3.34
C ASN A 205 -11.69 0.46 3.43
N HIS A 206 -10.75 -0.48 3.62
CA HIS A 206 -9.34 -0.13 3.69
C HIS A 206 -8.87 0.52 2.39
N LEU A 207 -8.19 1.65 2.54
CA LEU A 207 -7.46 2.30 1.47
C LEU A 207 -6.14 1.55 1.26
N ASN A 208 -5.81 1.29 0.00
CA ASN A 208 -4.48 0.85 -0.41
C ASN A 208 -3.87 1.94 -1.28
N MET A 209 -2.61 2.24 -1.08
CA MET A 209 -1.93 3.20 -1.92
C MET A 209 -0.51 2.78 -2.26
N TRP A 210 -0.03 3.31 -3.37
CA TRP A 210 1.36 3.27 -3.78
C TRP A 210 1.74 4.63 -4.34
N ILE A 211 2.85 5.20 -3.88
CA ILE A 211 3.32 6.52 -4.28
C ILE A 211 4.67 6.39 -4.95
N SER A 212 4.81 6.98 -6.12
CA SER A 212 6.09 7.08 -6.85
C SER A 212 6.04 8.20 -7.88
N ASP A 213 7.21 8.82 -8.12
CA ASP A 213 7.49 9.73 -9.24
C ASP A 213 6.39 10.76 -9.56
N GLY A 214 5.75 11.30 -8.53
CA GLY A 214 4.74 12.35 -8.69
C GLY A 214 3.31 11.86 -8.85
N PHE A 215 3.05 10.57 -8.66
CA PHE A 215 1.71 9.98 -8.70
C PHE A 215 1.37 9.27 -7.40
N ILE A 216 0.10 9.32 -7.02
CA ILE A 216 -0.49 8.49 -5.99
C ILE A 216 -1.48 7.54 -6.69
N CYS A 217 -1.14 6.26 -6.75
CA CYS A 217 -2.07 5.22 -7.17
C CYS A 217 -2.78 4.68 -5.95
N TYR A 218 -4.09 4.64 -5.95
CA TYR A 218 -4.84 4.14 -4.80
C TYR A 218 -6.12 3.43 -5.21
N ASN A 219 -6.64 2.62 -4.32
CA ASN A 219 -7.96 2.03 -4.41
C ASN A 219 -8.47 1.68 -3.01
N PHE A 220 -9.70 1.23 -2.94
CA PHE A 220 -10.28 0.65 -1.72
C PHE A 220 -10.42 -0.86 -1.91
N THR A 221 -10.21 -1.62 -0.85
CA THR A 221 -10.25 -3.10 -0.91
C THR A 221 -11.54 -3.65 -1.51
N CYS A 222 -12.65 -2.94 -1.34
CA CYS A 222 -13.96 -3.33 -1.88
C CYS A 222 -14.22 -2.90 -3.32
N LEU A 223 -13.36 -2.09 -3.93
CA LEU A 223 -13.57 -1.53 -5.27
C LEU A 223 -12.53 -2.04 -6.26
N SER A 224 -13.01 -2.46 -7.42
CA SER A 224 -12.11 -2.79 -8.53
C SER A 224 -11.54 -1.56 -9.25
N ASP A 225 -12.14 -0.39 -9.07
CA ASP A 225 -11.66 0.84 -9.68
C ASP A 225 -10.26 1.22 -9.19
N ILE A 226 -9.48 1.78 -10.09
CA ILE A 226 -8.13 2.27 -9.86
C ILE A 226 -8.19 3.79 -9.95
N PHE A 227 -7.64 4.46 -8.96
CA PHE A 227 -7.53 5.91 -8.90
C PHE A 227 -6.07 6.31 -8.99
N VAL A 228 -5.80 7.32 -9.80
CA VAL A 228 -4.45 7.90 -9.94
C VAL A 228 -4.55 9.40 -9.79
N TYR A 229 -3.85 9.93 -8.81
CA TYR A 229 -3.69 11.36 -8.61
C TYR A 229 -2.32 11.83 -9.09
N ASP A 230 -2.30 12.71 -10.10
CA ASP A 230 -1.10 13.38 -10.57
C ASP A 230 -0.82 14.58 -9.66
N ILE A 231 0.23 14.48 -8.85
CA ILE A 231 0.60 15.52 -7.87
C ILE A 231 0.96 16.84 -8.55
N SER A 232 1.58 16.76 -9.74
CA SER A 232 2.04 17.93 -10.47
C SER A 232 0.89 18.70 -11.11
N LYS A 233 -0.07 17.99 -11.68
CA LYS A 233 -1.24 18.56 -12.35
C LYS A 233 -2.42 18.77 -11.40
N GLN A 234 -2.34 18.22 -10.18
CA GLN A 234 -3.43 18.23 -9.20
C GLN A 234 -4.75 17.68 -9.80
N SER A 235 -4.66 16.59 -10.53
CA SER A 235 -5.79 15.99 -11.23
C SER A 235 -5.93 14.51 -10.93
N ASN A 236 -7.18 14.08 -10.79
CA ASN A 236 -7.56 12.68 -10.61
C ASN A 236 -7.94 12.03 -11.93
N THR A 237 -7.50 10.79 -12.10
CA THR A 237 -7.94 9.90 -13.17
C THR A 237 -8.50 8.63 -12.55
N THR A 238 -9.66 8.18 -13.00
CA THR A 238 -10.26 6.91 -12.60
C THR A 238 -10.28 5.97 -13.78
N ALA A 239 -9.84 4.74 -13.56
CA ALA A 239 -9.91 3.67 -14.54
C ALA A 239 -10.64 2.46 -13.96
N GLY A 240 -11.38 1.74 -14.80
CA GLY A 240 -11.94 0.47 -14.39
C GLY A 240 -10.85 -0.59 -14.27
N GLY A 241 -10.85 -1.31 -13.15
CA GLY A 241 -9.93 -2.41 -12.89
C GLY A 241 -10.62 -3.76 -12.77
N GLN A 242 -11.82 -3.91 -13.32
CA GLN A 242 -12.59 -5.15 -13.23
C GLN A 242 -11.84 -6.31 -13.90
N SER A 243 -11.67 -7.37 -13.14
CA SER A 243 -11.11 -8.64 -13.61
C SER A 243 -12.20 -9.48 -14.29
N ARG A 244 -11.80 -10.29 -15.28
CA ARG A 244 -12.63 -11.38 -15.82
C ARG A 244 -12.61 -12.62 -14.93
N MET A 245 -11.62 -12.70 -14.03
CA MET A 245 -11.37 -13.86 -13.16
C MET A 245 -11.83 -13.66 -11.72
N VAL A 246 -12.07 -12.40 -11.31
CA VAL A 246 -12.49 -12.04 -9.96
C VAL A 246 -13.78 -11.23 -10.03
N LYS A 247 -14.81 -11.69 -9.33
CA LYS A 247 -16.04 -10.90 -9.19
C LYS A 247 -15.72 -9.55 -8.57
N SER A 248 -16.28 -8.51 -9.14
CA SER A 248 -16.01 -7.13 -8.72
C SER A 248 -17.24 -6.43 -8.15
N ASP A 249 -18.21 -7.19 -7.63
CA ASP A 249 -19.38 -6.59 -6.99
C ASP A 249 -19.03 -6.03 -5.63
N VAL A 250 -19.58 -4.86 -5.32
CA VAL A 250 -19.45 -4.29 -3.98
C VAL A 250 -20.47 -4.97 -3.07
N PHE A 251 -19.96 -5.60 -2.03
CA PHE A 251 -20.77 -6.36 -1.08
C PHE A 251 -20.94 -5.57 0.21
N LEU A 252 -22.16 -5.07 0.43
CA LEU A 252 -22.47 -4.37 1.67
C LEU A 252 -22.59 -5.35 2.83
N TYR A 253 -22.01 -4.99 3.95
CA TYR A 253 -22.19 -5.68 5.21
C TYR A 253 -23.55 -5.35 5.81
N LYS A 254 -24.32 -6.37 6.16
CA LYS A 254 -25.70 -6.23 6.68
C LYS A 254 -25.82 -6.68 8.14
N GLY A 255 -24.71 -7.03 8.78
CA GLY A 255 -24.69 -7.48 10.16
C GLY A 255 -24.58 -6.33 11.18
N ASP A 256 -24.43 -6.70 12.44
CA ASP A 256 -24.19 -5.74 13.52
C ASP A 256 -22.83 -5.07 13.37
N CYS A 257 -22.82 -3.74 13.23
CA CYS A 257 -21.59 -2.93 13.08
C CYS A 257 -20.63 -3.02 14.27
N ASN A 258 -21.11 -3.48 15.44
CA ASN A 258 -20.27 -3.68 16.63
C ASN A 258 -19.63 -5.07 16.66
N ASN A 259 -20.01 -5.98 15.79
CA ASN A 259 -19.45 -7.32 15.74
C ASN A 259 -18.20 -7.37 14.86
N GLU A 260 -17.02 -7.09 15.45
CA GLU A 260 -15.75 -7.06 14.75
C GLU A 260 -15.41 -8.41 14.09
N LYS A 261 -15.70 -9.53 14.75
CA LYS A 261 -15.48 -10.87 14.19
C LYS A 261 -16.28 -11.07 12.90
N ALA A 262 -17.56 -10.70 12.91
CA ALA A 262 -18.42 -10.85 11.72
C ALA A 262 -18.02 -9.89 10.60
N LYS A 263 -17.56 -8.66 10.93
CA LYS A 263 -17.01 -7.72 9.94
C LYS A 263 -15.74 -8.27 9.30
N TRP A 264 -14.86 -8.86 10.10
CA TRP A 264 -13.63 -9.48 9.61
C TRP A 264 -13.95 -10.68 8.70
N GLN A 265 -14.85 -11.58 9.10
CA GLN A 265 -15.30 -12.71 8.29
C GLN A 265 -15.92 -12.23 6.96
N HIS A 266 -16.72 -11.17 7.00
CA HIS A 266 -17.26 -10.56 5.78
C HIS A 266 -16.14 -10.06 4.85
N TRP A 267 -15.12 -9.40 5.40
CA TRP A 267 -13.96 -8.96 4.63
C TRP A 267 -13.19 -10.14 4.03
N VAL A 268 -12.92 -11.15 4.82
CA VAL A 268 -12.23 -12.36 4.35
C VAL A 268 -13.04 -13.08 3.26
N ASP A 269 -14.36 -13.15 3.37
CA ASP A 269 -15.21 -13.82 2.37
C ASP A 269 -15.27 -13.07 1.02
N LYS A 270 -15.13 -11.75 1.00
CA LYS A 270 -15.31 -10.95 -0.22
C LYS A 270 -14.00 -10.78 -1.01
N PRO A 271 -14.08 -10.52 -2.33
CA PRO A 271 -12.90 -10.17 -3.12
C PRO A 271 -12.14 -8.97 -2.54
N ILE A 272 -10.82 -9.02 -2.62
CA ILE A 272 -9.93 -7.96 -2.13
C ILE A 272 -9.12 -7.43 -3.31
N PHE A 273 -9.10 -6.12 -3.46
CA PHE A 273 -8.37 -5.43 -4.52
C PHE A 273 -7.26 -4.59 -3.89
N TYR A 274 -6.02 -4.80 -4.33
CA TYR A 274 -4.88 -4.01 -3.89
C TYR A 274 -4.59 -2.86 -4.85
N SER A 275 -3.82 -1.87 -4.42
CA SER A 275 -3.37 -0.79 -5.29
C SER A 275 -2.42 -1.33 -6.37
N PRO A 276 -2.51 -0.85 -7.62
CA PRO A 276 -1.52 -1.19 -8.61
C PRO A 276 -0.17 -0.56 -8.30
N ILE A 277 0.89 -1.31 -8.61
CA ILE A 277 2.29 -0.88 -8.50
C ILE A 277 2.81 -0.60 -9.90
N TYR A 278 3.44 0.55 -10.11
CA TYR A 278 4.00 0.92 -11.40
C TYR A 278 5.45 0.45 -11.56
N ASP A 279 5.70 -0.31 -12.61
CA ASP A 279 7.05 -0.66 -13.07
C ASP A 279 7.51 0.35 -14.13
N LYS A 280 8.36 1.28 -13.72
CA LYS A 280 8.89 2.33 -14.60
C LYS A 280 9.75 1.82 -15.74
N TYR A 281 10.34 0.63 -15.63
CA TYR A 281 11.22 0.04 -16.64
C TYR A 281 10.41 -0.55 -17.79
N ARG A 282 9.31 -1.26 -17.46
CA ARG A 282 8.41 -1.87 -18.44
C ARG A 282 7.25 -0.95 -18.80
N LYS A 283 7.05 0.14 -18.06
CA LYS A 283 5.93 1.07 -18.18
C LYS A 283 4.57 0.36 -18.04
N LEU A 284 4.48 -0.51 -17.05
CA LEU A 284 3.31 -1.31 -16.75
C LEU A 284 2.89 -1.13 -15.30
N TYR A 285 1.59 -1.27 -15.07
CA TYR A 285 1.04 -1.42 -13.72
C TYR A 285 0.73 -2.88 -13.45
N TYR A 286 1.07 -3.35 -12.28
CA TYR A 286 0.77 -4.69 -11.77
C TYR A 286 -0.13 -4.60 -10.57
N ARG A 287 -1.19 -5.40 -10.53
CA ARG A 287 -2.16 -5.39 -9.45
C ARG A 287 -2.50 -6.80 -9.01
N ILE A 288 -2.36 -7.06 -7.72
CA ILE A 288 -2.85 -8.29 -7.10
C ILE A 288 -4.33 -8.12 -6.73
N GLN A 289 -5.10 -9.16 -6.97
CA GLN A 289 -6.50 -9.29 -6.60
C GLN A 289 -6.73 -10.65 -5.99
N LEU A 290 -7.47 -10.71 -4.89
CA LEU A 290 -7.88 -11.94 -4.26
C LEU A 290 -9.35 -12.20 -4.61
N GLY A 291 -9.60 -13.34 -5.23
CA GLY A 291 -10.92 -13.72 -5.69
C GLY A 291 -11.70 -14.58 -4.69
N GLU A 292 -12.35 -15.61 -5.20
CA GLU A 292 -13.03 -16.63 -4.42
C GLU A 292 -12.01 -17.53 -3.72
N PHE A 293 -12.42 -18.24 -2.68
CA PHE A 293 -11.60 -19.28 -2.06
C PHE A 293 -11.24 -20.37 -3.06
N ARG A 294 -10.07 -21.00 -2.87
CA ARG A 294 -9.62 -22.13 -3.69
C ARG A 294 -10.51 -23.34 -3.47
N ASP A 295 -10.86 -23.54 -2.21
CA ASP A 295 -11.74 -24.59 -1.74
C ASP A 295 -13.02 -24.00 -1.14
N HIS A 296 -13.53 -24.54 -0.05
CA HIS A 296 -14.66 -23.99 0.67
C HIS A 296 -14.20 -22.94 1.70
N PHE A 297 -15.09 -21.97 1.97
CA PHE A 297 -14.90 -21.04 3.06
C PHE A 297 -15.21 -21.72 4.40
N TYR A 298 -14.27 -21.65 5.32
CA TYR A 298 -14.41 -22.08 6.71
C TYR A 298 -14.22 -20.90 7.65
N GLU A 299 -14.59 -21.07 8.92
CA GLU A 299 -14.47 -20.00 9.93
C GLU A 299 -13.02 -19.54 10.15
N GLU A 300 -12.06 -20.47 9.97
CA GLU A 300 -10.62 -20.24 10.09
C GLU A 300 -9.96 -19.78 8.77
N SER A 301 -10.74 -19.65 7.69
CA SER A 301 -10.19 -19.23 6.39
C SER A 301 -9.60 -17.82 6.47
N THR A 302 -8.51 -17.63 5.77
CA THR A 302 -7.77 -16.38 5.67
C THR A 302 -7.77 -15.85 4.23
N PRO A 303 -7.40 -14.60 3.97
CA PRO A 303 -7.22 -14.10 2.61
C PRO A 303 -6.23 -14.92 1.77
N TYR A 304 -5.26 -15.60 2.41
CA TYR A 304 -4.26 -16.41 1.72
C TYR A 304 -4.81 -17.71 1.11
N ASP A 305 -6.02 -18.13 1.52
CA ASP A 305 -6.69 -19.31 0.99
C ASP A 305 -7.46 -19.03 -0.32
N LYS A 306 -7.41 -17.80 -0.79
CA LYS A 306 -8.09 -17.33 -1.98
C LYS A 306 -7.31 -17.58 -3.27
N LYS A 307 -8.04 -17.53 -4.38
CA LYS A 307 -7.46 -17.47 -5.73
C LYS A 307 -6.76 -16.12 -5.89
N ILE A 308 -5.49 -16.14 -6.26
CA ILE A 308 -4.67 -14.96 -6.47
C ILE A 308 -4.61 -14.67 -7.96
N VAL A 309 -5.00 -13.49 -8.36
CA VAL A 309 -4.94 -13.01 -9.74
C VAL A 309 -4.03 -11.80 -9.85
N LEU A 310 -3.10 -11.86 -10.79
CA LEU A 310 -2.27 -10.72 -11.21
C LEU A 310 -2.90 -10.10 -12.45
N SER A 311 -3.31 -8.86 -12.36
CA SER A 311 -3.75 -8.05 -13.50
C SER A 311 -2.65 -7.10 -13.93
N VAL A 312 -2.42 -6.97 -15.23
CA VAL A 312 -1.40 -6.12 -15.83
C VAL A 312 -2.06 -5.07 -16.70
N PHE A 313 -1.67 -3.81 -16.51
CA PHE A 313 -2.20 -2.66 -17.24
C PHE A 313 -1.05 -1.88 -17.91
N ASN A 314 -1.35 -1.22 -19.02
CA ASN A 314 -0.44 -0.27 -19.65
C ASN A 314 -0.45 1.11 -18.93
N GLU A 315 0.35 2.07 -19.39
CA GLU A 315 0.41 3.42 -18.82
C GLU A 315 -0.92 4.19 -18.85
N LYS A 316 -1.85 3.79 -19.71
CA LYS A 316 -3.20 4.36 -19.80
C LYS A 316 -4.21 3.65 -18.88
N LEU A 317 -3.73 2.73 -18.02
CA LEU A 317 -4.54 1.86 -17.19
C LEU A 317 -5.55 0.99 -17.98
N GLU A 318 -5.20 0.66 -19.22
CA GLU A 318 -5.94 -0.34 -19.99
C GLU A 318 -5.40 -1.73 -19.65
N MET A 319 -6.28 -2.67 -19.32
CA MET A 319 -5.89 -4.02 -18.95
C MET A 319 -5.34 -4.77 -20.17
N ILE A 320 -4.13 -5.31 -20.05
CA ILE A 320 -3.46 -6.08 -21.09
C ILE A 320 -3.68 -7.57 -20.88
N SER A 321 -3.46 -8.05 -19.65
CA SER A 321 -3.49 -9.47 -19.33
C SER A 321 -3.87 -9.72 -17.88
N GLU A 322 -4.33 -10.92 -17.61
CA GLU A 322 -4.61 -11.44 -16.27
C GLU A 322 -4.06 -12.85 -16.14
N PHE A 323 -3.48 -13.17 -15.00
CA PHE A 323 -2.86 -14.45 -14.71
C PHE A 323 -3.31 -14.97 -13.34
N ARG A 324 -3.59 -16.26 -13.24
CA ARG A 324 -3.81 -16.94 -11.96
C ARG A 324 -2.49 -17.39 -11.38
N LEU A 325 -2.11 -16.85 -10.22
CA LEU A 325 -0.87 -17.19 -9.53
C LEU A 325 -1.01 -18.44 -8.64
N ASP A 326 -2.21 -18.75 -8.19
CA ASP A 326 -2.48 -19.92 -7.35
C ASP A 326 -2.45 -21.25 -8.10
N LYS A 327 -2.16 -21.24 -9.40
CA LYS A 327 -1.99 -22.42 -10.25
C LYS A 327 -0.55 -22.64 -10.71
N ILE A 328 0.39 -21.89 -10.17
CA ILE A 328 1.80 -21.91 -10.55
C ILE A 328 2.60 -22.67 -9.51
#